data_dd7277787fc8d6a274ad38d788cfa425
#
_entry.id   dd7277787fc8d6a274ad38d788cfa425
#
_cell.length_a   1.000
_cell.length_b   1.000
_cell.length_c   1.000
_cell.angle_alpha   90.00
_cell.angle_beta   90.00
_cell.angle_gamma   90.00
#
_symmetry.space_group_name_H-M   'P 1'
#
loop_
_entity.id
_entity.type
_entity.pdbx_description
1 polymer ?
#
loop_
_entity_poly.entity_id
_entity_poly.type
_entity_poly.pdbx_seq_one_letter_code
_entity_poly.pdbx_strand_id
1 'polypeptide(L)'
;YSEVIKMQQGTDNLNEEQLNQVKDMVWNSYVQSKMIESEAEKLGLRVTDSELQNILKQGTNPLLMQTPFINQQTGRFDVNLLQKFLADYKTQQGANPQLAQQYQTLYKYWNFIEKTLRQQTLAQKYQSLLAHCLLSNPIEAKASFKEENEEAQIQLAALPYSSIDDSKVQISNSDLKAKYNELKPRFEQFVESRDIKYVDVEVTPSAADRAAIQKEFAGYTKSLSEAADPTEVIRKSASLVPYLGLPVTKAALPADIAARIDSMGVGQTYGPVANAQDNTLNIVKLVAKTQMPDSVQYRQIQVAAETPQAAQTTADSIYKALAAGADFEALAKKYNQTGDKMWITSAQYQSAPSMDNDTKNFVNSLNTMAVNETKVLNFTQGSVVLQVVDRKAMVTKYTAAVIKKSIEFSKDTYGAAYNKFSSFVSANNTEELIVKNAAKNGYRVSEASDITTAQHYLAGIHSTREAMKWLFEAKEKEVSPMYECGDNNHLLVVILDKIHEKGYRGLDDSQVLDMVKAEVLKDKKAEMLMAKVKGAKSVKDAQAKGANVSTVNQITFAAPVFVPATGASEPALSGAVAATAKGQFSKNPVKGNAGVYVFSVTGKTMRPGKYDAKTQEAKL
;
A
#
# COMPACT_ATOMS: atom_id res chain seq x y z
N TYR A 1 -9.25 -9.82 -14.64
CA TYR A 1 -8.46 -9.28 -13.54
C TYR A 1 -8.42 -10.24 -12.34
N SER A 2 -9.54 -10.67 -11.78
CA SER A 2 -9.56 -11.59 -10.63
C SER A 2 -8.75 -12.85 -10.87
N GLU A 3 -8.90 -13.50 -12.03
CA GLU A 3 -8.13 -14.70 -12.38
C GLU A 3 -6.62 -14.42 -12.51
N VAL A 4 -6.24 -13.26 -13.05
CA VAL A 4 -4.83 -12.85 -13.14
C VAL A 4 -4.22 -12.67 -11.73
N ILE A 5 -4.94 -12.01 -10.83
CA ILE A 5 -4.47 -11.81 -9.45
C ILE A 5 -4.38 -13.13 -8.69
N LYS A 6 -5.37 -14.02 -8.83
CA LYS A 6 -5.32 -15.36 -8.25
C LYS A 6 -4.09 -16.14 -8.73
N MET A 7 -3.78 -16.09 -10.03
CA MET A 7 -2.58 -16.70 -10.60
C MET A 7 -1.29 -16.10 -10.02
N GLN A 8 -1.22 -14.77 -9.91
CA GLN A 8 -0.03 -14.08 -9.39
C GLN A 8 0.21 -14.35 -7.90
N GLN A 9 -0.86 -14.50 -7.12
CA GLN A 9 -0.80 -14.76 -5.67
C GLN A 9 -0.77 -16.25 -5.32
N GLY A 10 -0.99 -17.14 -6.29
CA GLY A 10 -1.05 -18.58 -6.05
C GLY A 10 -2.23 -19.00 -5.15
N THR A 11 -3.37 -18.28 -5.23
CA THR A 11 -4.57 -18.53 -4.42
C THR A 11 -5.78 -18.78 -5.31
N ASP A 12 -6.65 -19.67 -4.87
CA ASP A 12 -7.92 -19.93 -5.56
C ASP A 12 -9.04 -18.97 -5.13
N ASN A 13 -8.90 -18.36 -3.96
CA ASN A 13 -9.91 -17.47 -3.40
C ASN A 13 -9.30 -16.12 -2.99
N LEU A 14 -10.03 -15.05 -3.28
CA LEU A 14 -9.73 -13.70 -2.82
C LEU A 14 -10.68 -13.36 -1.67
N ASN A 15 -10.19 -12.69 -0.63
CA ASN A 15 -11.03 -12.16 0.43
C ASN A 15 -11.82 -10.93 -0.05
N GLU A 16 -12.74 -10.42 0.77
CA GLU A 16 -13.60 -9.30 0.41
C GLU A 16 -12.81 -8.03 0.07
N GLU A 17 -11.80 -7.72 0.84
CA GLU A 17 -10.94 -6.55 0.61
C GLU A 17 -10.18 -6.65 -0.72
N GLN A 18 -9.56 -7.78 -0.99
CA GLN A 18 -8.90 -8.04 -2.27
C GLN A 18 -9.86 -7.96 -3.45
N LEU A 19 -11.09 -8.50 -3.31
CA LEU A 19 -12.12 -8.39 -4.34
C LEU A 19 -12.54 -6.93 -4.59
N ASN A 20 -12.67 -6.13 -3.55
CA ASN A 20 -13.00 -4.71 -3.68
C ASN A 20 -11.87 -3.92 -4.32
N GLN A 21 -10.61 -4.17 -3.93
CA GLN A 21 -9.44 -3.58 -4.59
C GLN A 21 -9.38 -3.94 -6.10
N VAL A 22 -9.69 -5.20 -6.44
CA VAL A 22 -9.78 -5.63 -7.85
C VAL A 22 -10.90 -4.90 -8.58
N LYS A 23 -12.08 -4.74 -7.98
CA LYS A 23 -13.21 -4.01 -8.60
C LYS A 23 -12.84 -2.55 -8.85
N ASP A 24 -12.19 -1.88 -7.89
CA ASP A 24 -11.73 -0.49 -8.04
C ASP A 24 -10.68 -0.36 -9.13
N MET A 25 -9.70 -1.25 -9.14
CA MET A 25 -8.67 -1.27 -10.18
C MET A 25 -9.30 -1.45 -11.57
N VAL A 26 -10.22 -2.39 -11.71
CA VAL A 26 -10.94 -2.64 -12.97
C VAL A 26 -11.76 -1.43 -13.38
N TRP A 27 -12.51 -0.85 -12.45
CA TRP A 27 -13.34 0.32 -12.71
C TRP A 27 -12.50 1.52 -13.17
N ASN A 28 -11.47 1.86 -12.40
CA ASN A 28 -10.58 2.97 -12.72
C ASN A 28 -9.86 2.76 -14.06
N SER A 29 -9.33 1.56 -14.30
CA SER A 29 -8.69 1.21 -15.57
C SER A 29 -9.67 1.27 -16.74
N TYR A 30 -10.90 0.80 -16.56
CA TYR A 30 -11.93 0.83 -17.58
C TYR A 30 -12.37 2.26 -17.91
N VAL A 31 -12.67 3.08 -16.90
CA VAL A 31 -13.06 4.48 -17.08
C VAL A 31 -11.95 5.26 -17.77
N GLN A 32 -10.70 5.14 -17.27
CA GLN A 32 -9.55 5.81 -17.87
C GLN A 32 -9.33 5.38 -19.33
N SER A 33 -9.41 4.07 -19.60
CA SER A 33 -9.27 3.56 -20.97
C SER A 33 -10.37 4.10 -21.89
N LYS A 34 -11.62 4.15 -21.42
CA LYS A 34 -12.75 4.66 -22.20
C LYS A 34 -12.65 6.16 -22.47
N MET A 35 -12.18 6.94 -21.49
CA MET A 35 -11.93 8.37 -21.69
C MET A 35 -10.85 8.58 -22.76
N ILE A 36 -9.73 7.88 -22.67
CA ILE A 36 -8.63 7.96 -23.64
C ILE A 36 -9.07 7.46 -25.03
N GLU A 37 -9.78 6.33 -25.09
CA GLU A 37 -10.32 5.80 -26.35
C GLU A 37 -11.22 6.83 -27.04
N SER A 38 -12.14 7.46 -26.29
CA SER A 38 -13.05 8.49 -26.82
C SER A 38 -12.31 9.73 -27.36
N GLU A 39 -11.32 10.22 -26.64
CA GLU A 39 -10.54 11.38 -27.09
C GLU A 39 -9.59 11.02 -28.25
N ALA A 40 -8.97 9.84 -28.18
CA ALA A 40 -8.10 9.34 -29.24
C ALA A 40 -8.86 9.12 -30.55
N GLU A 41 -10.11 8.62 -30.50
CA GLU A 41 -10.97 8.43 -31.66
C GLU A 41 -11.29 9.76 -32.36
N LYS A 42 -11.62 10.81 -31.57
CA LYS A 42 -11.84 12.17 -32.12
C LYS A 42 -10.63 12.73 -32.86
N LEU A 43 -9.43 12.32 -32.44
CA LEU A 43 -8.14 12.75 -33.01
C LEU A 43 -7.65 11.80 -34.12
N GLY A 44 -8.38 10.72 -34.41
CA GLY A 44 -7.97 9.68 -35.36
C GLY A 44 -6.80 8.82 -34.89
N LEU A 45 -6.45 8.87 -33.59
CA LEU A 45 -5.40 8.05 -33.02
C LEU A 45 -5.87 6.60 -32.82
N ARG A 46 -5.04 5.67 -33.25
CA ARG A 46 -5.29 4.23 -33.06
C ARG A 46 -3.97 3.47 -32.94
N VAL A 47 -4.03 2.28 -32.35
CA VAL A 47 -2.93 1.32 -32.37
C VAL A 47 -3.17 0.33 -33.50
N THR A 48 -2.29 0.32 -34.48
CA THR A 48 -2.38 -0.58 -35.64
C THR A 48 -1.81 -1.96 -35.27
N ASP A 49 -2.21 -3.00 -36.03
CA ASP A 49 -1.67 -4.34 -35.83
C ASP A 49 -0.17 -4.39 -36.13
N SER A 50 0.32 -3.59 -37.08
CA SER A 50 1.75 -3.48 -37.35
C SER A 50 2.55 -2.91 -36.19
N GLU A 51 2.00 -1.88 -35.49
CA GLU A 51 2.61 -1.34 -34.27
C GLU A 51 2.66 -2.38 -33.16
N LEU A 52 1.54 -3.09 -32.94
CA LEU A 52 1.51 -4.16 -31.95
C LEU A 52 2.52 -5.26 -32.27
N GLN A 53 2.57 -5.72 -33.53
CA GLN A 53 3.56 -6.71 -33.93
C GLN A 53 5.00 -6.25 -33.72
N ASN A 54 5.29 -4.97 -33.94
CA ASN A 54 6.62 -4.41 -33.67
C ASN A 54 6.97 -4.44 -32.17
N ILE A 55 6.02 -4.11 -31.30
CA ILE A 55 6.19 -4.20 -29.85
C ILE A 55 6.46 -5.65 -29.43
N LEU A 56 5.70 -6.60 -29.97
CA LEU A 56 5.89 -8.02 -29.69
C LEU A 56 7.26 -8.53 -30.17
N LYS A 57 7.71 -8.10 -31.37
CA LYS A 57 9.04 -8.46 -31.91
C LYS A 57 10.19 -7.88 -31.09
N GLN A 58 10.06 -6.67 -30.58
CA GLN A 58 11.06 -6.05 -29.70
C GLN A 58 11.19 -6.80 -28.36
N GLY A 59 10.09 -7.33 -27.84
CA GLY A 59 10.05 -8.20 -26.67
C GLY A 59 10.55 -7.57 -25.37
N THR A 60 10.61 -6.23 -25.28
CA THR A 60 11.16 -5.49 -24.12
C THR A 60 10.10 -4.82 -23.24
N ASN A 61 8.83 -4.87 -23.65
CA ASN A 61 7.77 -4.23 -22.88
C ASN A 61 7.57 -4.96 -21.53
N PRO A 62 7.49 -4.23 -20.39
CA PRO A 62 7.36 -4.83 -19.07
C PRO A 62 6.18 -5.77 -18.90
N LEU A 63 5.04 -5.53 -19.59
CA LEU A 63 3.89 -6.45 -19.56
C LEU A 63 4.21 -7.78 -20.21
N LEU A 64 4.95 -7.76 -21.30
CA LEU A 64 5.35 -8.98 -22.01
C LEU A 64 6.31 -9.82 -21.18
N MET A 65 7.16 -9.15 -20.38
CA MET A 65 8.11 -9.81 -19.48
C MET A 65 7.44 -10.57 -18.32
N GLN A 66 6.15 -10.32 -18.06
CA GLN A 66 5.37 -11.04 -17.04
C GLN A 66 4.70 -12.30 -17.59
N THR A 67 4.82 -12.56 -18.90
CA THR A 67 4.22 -13.73 -19.55
C THR A 67 5.16 -14.95 -19.51
N PRO A 68 4.64 -16.17 -19.62
CA PRO A 68 5.49 -17.38 -19.71
C PRO A 68 6.21 -17.52 -21.05
N PHE A 69 6.07 -16.58 -21.97
CA PHE A 69 6.69 -16.61 -23.31
C PHE A 69 8.05 -15.94 -23.33
N ILE A 70 8.87 -16.18 -22.31
CA ILE A 70 10.21 -15.61 -22.16
C ILE A 70 11.25 -16.62 -22.66
N ASN A 71 12.11 -16.17 -23.56
CA ASN A 71 13.27 -16.94 -23.98
C ASN A 71 14.31 -16.94 -22.86
N GLN A 72 14.61 -18.09 -22.31
CA GLN A 72 15.51 -18.25 -21.16
C GLN A 72 16.96 -17.82 -21.45
N GLN A 73 17.38 -17.86 -22.73
CA GLN A 73 18.74 -17.45 -23.12
C GLN A 73 18.89 -15.94 -23.23
N THR A 74 17.85 -15.25 -23.74
CA THR A 74 17.90 -13.80 -23.98
C THR A 74 17.24 -12.99 -22.85
N GLY A 75 16.44 -13.63 -21.99
CA GLY A 75 15.64 -12.99 -20.97
C GLY A 75 14.54 -12.07 -21.52
N ARG A 76 14.18 -12.20 -22.81
CA ARG A 76 13.18 -11.36 -23.48
C ARG A 76 11.97 -12.18 -23.91
N PHE A 77 10.87 -11.49 -24.12
CA PHE A 77 9.68 -12.10 -24.71
C PHE A 77 9.99 -12.60 -26.12
N ASP A 78 9.54 -13.84 -26.43
CA ASP A 78 9.73 -14.48 -27.72
C ASP A 78 8.39 -14.70 -28.42
N VAL A 79 8.17 -13.97 -29.49
CA VAL A 79 6.95 -14.07 -30.30
C VAL A 79 6.72 -15.45 -30.88
N ASN A 80 7.79 -16.23 -31.12
CA ASN A 80 7.66 -17.61 -31.68
C ASN A 80 7.08 -18.57 -30.62
N LEU A 81 7.46 -18.40 -29.35
CA LEU A 81 6.86 -19.17 -28.24
C LEU A 81 5.36 -18.89 -28.13
N LEU A 82 4.97 -17.62 -28.25
CA LEU A 82 3.55 -17.25 -28.28
C LEU A 82 2.83 -17.85 -29.47
N GLN A 83 3.40 -17.76 -30.70
CA GLN A 83 2.78 -18.31 -31.90
C GLN A 83 2.60 -19.82 -31.79
N LYS A 84 3.60 -20.52 -31.28
CA LYS A 84 3.51 -21.96 -31.02
C LYS A 84 2.39 -22.27 -30.04
N PHE A 85 2.32 -21.55 -28.91
CA PHE A 85 1.25 -21.70 -27.95
C PHE A 85 -0.14 -21.49 -28.57
N LEU A 86 -0.32 -20.43 -29.38
CA LEU A 86 -1.61 -20.14 -30.03
C LEU A 86 -2.01 -21.22 -31.06
N ALA A 87 -1.03 -21.81 -31.74
CA ALA A 87 -1.27 -22.95 -32.64
C ALA A 87 -1.67 -24.20 -31.83
N ASP A 88 -0.94 -24.52 -30.79
CA ASP A 88 -1.21 -25.66 -29.90
C ASP A 88 -2.58 -25.52 -29.22
N TYR A 89 -2.96 -24.32 -28.76
CA TYR A 89 -4.26 -24.05 -28.17
C TYR A 89 -5.42 -24.42 -29.11
N LYS A 90 -5.31 -24.13 -30.40
CA LYS A 90 -6.35 -24.47 -31.39
C LYS A 90 -6.49 -25.99 -31.58
N THR A 91 -5.42 -26.73 -31.46
CA THR A 91 -5.40 -28.19 -31.68
C THR A 91 -5.76 -28.99 -30.44
N GLN A 92 -5.49 -28.49 -29.24
CA GLN A 92 -5.66 -29.20 -27.96
C GLN A 92 -7.06 -29.09 -27.33
N GLN A 93 -7.99 -28.36 -27.94
CA GLN A 93 -9.36 -28.17 -27.41
C GLN A 93 -10.17 -29.47 -27.25
N GLY A 94 -9.72 -30.59 -27.82
CA GLY A 94 -10.42 -31.88 -27.76
C GLY A 94 -9.67 -33.01 -27.04
N ALA A 95 -8.44 -32.79 -26.55
CA ALA A 95 -7.61 -33.86 -26.04
C ALA A 95 -7.88 -34.19 -24.56
N ASN A 96 -7.15 -33.69 -23.61
CA ASN A 96 -7.27 -33.99 -22.18
C ASN A 96 -7.96 -32.81 -21.44
N PRO A 97 -9.03 -33.04 -20.64
CA PRO A 97 -9.75 -31.95 -19.96
C PRO A 97 -8.86 -31.07 -19.06
N GLN A 98 -7.90 -31.62 -18.35
CA GLN A 98 -6.99 -30.86 -17.49
C GLN A 98 -6.02 -30.01 -18.31
N LEU A 99 -5.48 -30.58 -19.40
CA LEU A 99 -4.60 -29.85 -20.31
C LEU A 99 -5.35 -28.74 -21.04
N ALA A 100 -6.58 -29.02 -21.51
CA ALA A 100 -7.45 -28.03 -22.14
C ALA A 100 -7.75 -26.85 -21.21
N GLN A 101 -7.97 -27.09 -19.92
CA GLN A 101 -8.20 -26.04 -18.92
C GLN A 101 -6.95 -25.16 -18.69
N GLN A 102 -5.77 -25.74 -18.63
CA GLN A 102 -4.52 -24.98 -18.52
C GLN A 102 -4.29 -24.07 -19.73
N TYR A 103 -4.46 -24.62 -20.94
CA TYR A 103 -4.36 -23.84 -22.19
C TYR A 103 -5.41 -22.72 -22.26
N GLN A 104 -6.64 -22.98 -21.81
CA GLN A 104 -7.70 -21.97 -21.76
C GLN A 104 -7.36 -20.83 -20.78
N THR A 105 -6.83 -21.15 -19.61
CA THR A 105 -6.41 -20.15 -18.61
C THR A 105 -5.29 -19.27 -19.16
N LEU A 106 -4.28 -19.88 -19.77
CA LEU A 106 -3.16 -19.15 -20.37
C LEU A 106 -3.61 -18.30 -21.57
N TYR A 107 -4.58 -18.78 -22.36
CA TYR A 107 -5.16 -18.02 -23.48
C TYR A 107 -5.95 -16.79 -22.98
N LYS A 108 -6.74 -16.94 -21.89
CA LYS A 108 -7.44 -15.79 -21.25
C LYS A 108 -6.42 -14.77 -20.73
N TYR A 109 -5.34 -15.25 -20.12
CA TYR A 109 -4.26 -14.40 -19.65
C TYR A 109 -3.60 -13.63 -20.80
N TRP A 110 -3.27 -14.31 -21.90
CA TRP A 110 -2.73 -13.67 -23.08
C TRP A 110 -3.66 -12.59 -23.66
N ASN A 111 -4.94 -12.89 -23.82
CA ASN A 111 -5.93 -11.91 -24.30
C ASN A 111 -6.00 -10.68 -23.40
N PHE A 112 -5.88 -10.88 -22.08
CA PHE A 112 -5.80 -9.77 -21.13
C PHE A 112 -4.54 -8.92 -21.35
N ILE A 113 -3.38 -9.54 -21.51
CA ILE A 113 -2.10 -8.86 -21.78
C ILE A 113 -2.16 -8.09 -23.11
N GLU A 114 -2.65 -8.71 -24.18
CA GLU A 114 -2.77 -8.04 -25.49
C GLU A 114 -3.68 -6.82 -25.43
N LYS A 115 -4.85 -6.96 -24.79
CA LYS A 115 -5.79 -5.85 -24.62
C LYS A 115 -5.16 -4.71 -23.81
N THR A 116 -4.53 -5.04 -22.69
CA THR A 116 -3.86 -4.06 -21.83
C THR A 116 -2.71 -3.37 -22.57
N LEU A 117 -1.93 -4.11 -23.36
CA LEU A 117 -0.84 -3.56 -24.17
C LEU A 117 -1.36 -2.57 -25.22
N ARG A 118 -2.46 -2.88 -25.92
CA ARG A 118 -3.12 -1.95 -26.86
C ARG A 118 -3.60 -0.68 -26.13
N GLN A 119 -4.23 -0.82 -24.98
CA GLN A 119 -4.73 0.32 -24.20
C GLN A 119 -3.59 1.22 -23.68
N GLN A 120 -2.52 0.63 -23.15
CA GLN A 120 -1.34 1.38 -22.71
C GLN A 120 -0.64 2.09 -23.87
N THR A 121 -0.50 1.41 -25.02
CA THR A 121 0.10 2.02 -26.21
C THR A 121 -0.72 3.21 -26.71
N LEU A 122 -2.06 3.09 -26.73
CA LEU A 122 -2.95 4.19 -27.11
C LEU A 122 -2.84 5.35 -26.13
N ALA A 123 -2.84 5.06 -24.83
CA ALA A 123 -2.68 6.06 -23.77
C ALA A 123 -1.34 6.79 -23.89
N GLN A 124 -0.27 6.08 -24.15
CA GLN A 124 1.06 6.67 -24.35
C GLN A 124 1.12 7.56 -25.62
N LYS A 125 0.48 7.14 -26.72
CA LYS A 125 0.37 7.97 -27.94
C LYS A 125 -0.39 9.27 -27.65
N TYR A 126 -1.53 9.18 -26.94
CA TYR A 126 -2.35 10.34 -26.57
C TYR A 126 -1.58 11.28 -25.64
N GLN A 127 -0.95 10.74 -24.59
CA GLN A 127 -0.13 11.54 -23.67
C GLN A 127 1.07 12.19 -24.35
N SER A 128 1.76 11.46 -25.26
CA SER A 128 2.85 12.03 -26.06
C SER A 128 2.36 13.17 -26.95
N LEU A 129 1.20 13.03 -27.56
CA LEU A 129 0.62 14.10 -28.38
C LEU A 129 0.36 15.35 -27.52
N LEU A 130 -0.27 15.19 -26.34
CA LEU A 130 -0.53 16.30 -25.43
C LEU A 130 0.77 16.96 -24.96
N ALA A 131 1.77 16.15 -24.57
CA ALA A 131 3.07 16.67 -24.16
C ALA A 131 3.76 17.48 -25.27
N HIS A 132 3.64 17.03 -26.53
CA HIS A 132 4.21 17.77 -27.66
C HIS A 132 3.41 19.03 -28.05
N CYS A 133 2.18 19.20 -27.53
CA CYS A 133 1.43 20.46 -27.66
C CYS A 133 1.88 21.54 -26.65
N LEU A 134 2.55 21.14 -25.58
CA LEU A 134 3.13 22.04 -24.59
C LEU A 134 4.51 22.45 -25.08
N LEU A 135 4.56 23.59 -25.74
CA LEU A 135 5.81 24.13 -26.30
C LEU A 135 6.34 25.21 -25.36
N SER A 136 7.52 24.98 -24.82
CA SER A 136 8.31 26.06 -24.23
C SER A 136 8.98 26.91 -25.31
N ASN A 137 9.31 28.14 -24.98
CA ASN A 137 10.04 29.04 -25.89
C ASN A 137 11.25 29.67 -25.19
N PRO A 138 12.23 30.16 -25.96
CA PRO A 138 13.46 30.74 -25.38
C PRO A 138 13.23 31.95 -24.45
N ILE A 139 12.11 32.66 -24.61
CA ILE A 139 11.77 33.80 -23.75
C ILE A 139 11.34 33.33 -22.38
N GLU A 140 10.44 32.35 -22.34
CA GLU A 140 10.00 31.70 -21.10
C GLU A 140 11.16 30.97 -20.40
N ALA A 141 11.97 30.24 -21.14
CA ALA A 141 13.16 29.58 -20.61
C ALA A 141 14.14 30.57 -19.95
N LYS A 142 14.35 31.75 -20.57
CA LYS A 142 15.19 32.78 -20.00
C LYS A 142 14.57 33.44 -18.78
N ALA A 143 13.26 33.65 -18.79
CA ALA A 143 12.51 34.17 -17.64
C ALA A 143 12.57 33.19 -16.46
N SER A 144 12.24 31.92 -16.69
CA SER A 144 12.31 30.85 -15.67
C SER A 144 13.73 30.72 -15.08
N PHE A 145 14.77 30.71 -15.91
CA PHE A 145 16.15 30.71 -15.42
C PHE A 145 16.44 31.90 -14.50
N LYS A 146 15.98 33.08 -14.84
CA LYS A 146 16.12 34.28 -14.01
C LYS A 146 15.35 34.13 -12.70
N GLU A 147 14.12 33.66 -12.75
CA GLU A 147 13.24 33.47 -11.60
C GLU A 147 13.80 32.45 -10.59
N GLU A 148 14.45 31.39 -11.08
CA GLU A 148 15.12 30.38 -10.26
C GLU A 148 16.43 30.86 -9.63
N ASN A 149 17.17 31.73 -10.33
CA ASN A 149 18.57 32.03 -10.01
C ASN A 149 18.83 33.46 -9.55
N GLU A 150 17.90 34.41 -9.77
CA GLU A 150 18.03 35.76 -9.19
C GLU A 150 17.63 35.74 -7.71
N GLU A 151 18.63 35.85 -6.83
CA GLU A 151 18.45 35.94 -5.39
C GLU A 151 18.38 37.38 -4.92
N ALA A 152 17.40 37.66 -4.09
CA ALA A 152 17.28 38.92 -3.40
C ALA A 152 17.57 38.79 -1.91
N GLN A 153 18.16 39.85 -1.35
CA GLN A 153 18.30 40.08 0.08
C GLN A 153 17.45 41.29 0.46
N ILE A 154 16.71 41.18 1.55
CA ILE A 154 15.84 42.25 2.03
C ILE A 154 16.02 42.51 3.52
N GLN A 155 15.77 43.76 3.91
CA GLN A 155 15.31 44.07 5.26
C GLN A 155 13.80 43.99 5.25
N LEU A 156 13.23 43.16 6.09
CA LEU A 156 11.81 42.88 6.18
C LEU A 156 11.23 43.44 7.47
N ALA A 157 10.08 44.10 7.38
CA ALA A 157 9.24 44.45 8.52
C ALA A 157 7.93 43.68 8.40
N ALA A 158 7.70 42.73 9.29
CA ALA A 158 6.56 41.82 9.31
C ALA A 158 5.56 42.18 10.42
N LEU A 159 4.29 42.20 10.09
CA LEU A 159 3.18 42.35 11.04
C LEU A 159 2.33 41.09 10.98
N PRO A 160 2.50 40.16 11.93
CA PRO A 160 1.72 38.91 11.98
C PRO A 160 0.23 39.16 12.20
N TYR A 161 -0.65 38.39 11.59
CA TYR A 161 -2.08 38.43 11.88
C TYR A 161 -2.39 38.06 13.32
N SER A 162 -1.58 37.24 13.96
CA SER A 162 -1.67 36.90 15.38
C SER A 162 -1.48 38.10 16.32
N SER A 163 -0.96 39.23 15.83
CA SER A 163 -0.87 40.47 16.63
C SER A 163 -2.21 41.18 16.84
N ILE A 164 -3.25 40.75 16.12
CA ILE A 164 -4.63 41.26 16.30
C ILE A 164 -5.46 40.11 16.88
N ASP A 165 -6.07 40.37 18.04
CA ASP A 165 -7.01 39.46 18.67
C ASP A 165 -8.27 39.30 17.79
N ASP A 166 -8.76 38.08 17.63
CA ASP A 166 -9.92 37.75 16.81
C ASP A 166 -11.19 38.50 17.29
N SER A 167 -11.31 38.68 18.59
CA SER A 167 -12.42 39.38 19.23
C SER A 167 -12.54 40.86 18.84
N LYS A 168 -11.46 41.45 18.34
CA LYS A 168 -11.42 42.85 17.86
C LYS A 168 -11.88 43.00 16.39
N VAL A 169 -12.14 41.87 15.71
CA VAL A 169 -12.52 41.86 14.30
C VAL A 169 -14.00 41.56 14.17
N GLN A 170 -14.77 42.52 13.72
CA GLN A 170 -16.20 42.31 13.45
C GLN A 170 -16.41 41.74 12.04
N ILE A 171 -17.08 40.62 11.98
CA ILE A 171 -17.46 39.94 10.71
C ILE A 171 -18.97 40.08 10.55
N SER A 172 -19.40 40.70 9.44
CA SER A 172 -20.80 40.81 9.10
C SER A 172 -21.25 39.71 8.13
N ASN A 173 -22.56 39.50 8.06
CA ASN A 173 -23.13 38.57 7.07
C ASN A 173 -22.85 39.00 5.62
N SER A 174 -22.69 40.29 5.36
CA SER A 174 -22.31 40.80 4.04
C SER A 174 -20.86 40.41 3.69
N ASP A 175 -19.94 40.46 4.68
CA ASP A 175 -18.54 40.02 4.47
C ASP A 175 -18.49 38.53 4.14
N LEU A 176 -19.25 37.71 4.87
CA LEU A 176 -19.33 36.26 4.62
C LEU A 176 -19.86 35.97 3.21
N LYS A 177 -20.96 36.64 2.80
CA LYS A 177 -21.53 36.45 1.47
C LYS A 177 -20.58 36.88 0.36
N ALA A 178 -19.90 38.02 0.52
CA ALA A 178 -18.94 38.51 -0.46
C ALA A 178 -17.76 37.53 -0.62
N LYS A 179 -17.20 37.10 0.49
CA LYS A 179 -16.07 36.13 0.46
C LYS A 179 -16.50 34.75 -0.03
N TYR A 180 -17.68 34.28 0.33
CA TYR A 180 -18.24 33.04 -0.23
C TYR A 180 -18.33 33.10 -1.75
N ASN A 181 -18.86 34.23 -2.31
CA ASN A 181 -18.96 34.36 -3.76
C ASN A 181 -17.60 34.38 -4.47
N GLU A 182 -16.58 34.95 -3.83
CA GLU A 182 -15.19 34.92 -4.32
C GLU A 182 -14.63 33.47 -4.33
N LEU A 183 -14.91 32.71 -3.26
CA LEU A 183 -14.38 31.35 -3.07
C LEU A 183 -15.30 30.26 -3.63
N LYS A 184 -16.49 30.59 -4.14
CA LYS A 184 -17.52 29.66 -4.57
C LYS A 184 -17.02 28.50 -5.43
N PRO A 185 -16.10 28.68 -6.41
CA PRO A 185 -15.56 27.56 -7.18
C PRO A 185 -14.84 26.49 -6.35
N ARG A 186 -14.37 26.84 -5.14
CA ARG A 186 -13.74 25.88 -4.24
C ARG A 186 -14.73 24.96 -3.53
N PHE A 187 -16.01 25.32 -3.51
CA PHE A 187 -17.08 24.59 -2.84
C PHE A 187 -17.94 23.79 -3.83
N GLU A 188 -17.45 23.61 -5.05
CA GLU A 188 -18.11 22.79 -6.05
C GLU A 188 -17.99 21.31 -5.72
N GLN A 189 -19.13 20.64 -5.66
CA GLN A 189 -19.27 19.22 -5.43
C GLN A 189 -19.78 18.53 -6.70
N PHE A 190 -19.01 17.61 -7.26
CA PHE A 190 -19.33 16.95 -8.52
C PHE A 190 -20.22 15.72 -8.35
N VAL A 191 -20.25 15.15 -7.15
CA VAL A 191 -21.08 14.00 -6.78
C VAL A 191 -21.83 14.30 -5.50
N GLU A 192 -22.99 13.70 -5.30
CA GLU A 192 -23.68 13.80 -4.02
C GLU A 192 -22.92 13.08 -2.90
N SER A 193 -23.04 13.57 -1.67
CA SER A 193 -22.46 12.94 -0.49
C SER A 193 -23.39 13.00 0.72
N ARG A 194 -23.08 12.23 1.74
CA ARG A 194 -23.86 12.10 2.97
C ARG A 194 -22.97 12.35 4.18
N ASP A 195 -23.49 13.08 5.15
CA ASP A 195 -22.92 13.16 6.50
C ASP A 195 -23.75 12.27 7.43
N ILE A 196 -23.07 11.55 8.28
CA ILE A 196 -23.70 10.62 9.21
C ILE A 196 -23.22 10.80 10.64
N LYS A 197 -24.10 10.40 11.56
CA LYS A 197 -23.72 9.99 12.90
C LYS A 197 -23.90 8.48 13.00
N TYR A 198 -23.07 7.81 13.75
CA TYR A 198 -23.18 6.37 13.89
C TYR A 198 -22.73 5.91 15.27
N VAL A 199 -23.25 4.76 15.68
CA VAL A 199 -22.77 4.01 16.83
C VAL A 199 -22.26 2.68 16.33
N ASP A 200 -21.00 2.40 16.59
CA ASP A 200 -20.32 1.15 16.30
C ASP A 200 -19.93 0.47 17.61
N VAL A 201 -20.26 -0.81 17.70
CA VAL A 201 -19.94 -1.66 18.85
C VAL A 201 -19.09 -2.83 18.37
N GLU A 202 -17.79 -2.75 18.63
CA GLU A 202 -16.89 -3.88 18.38
C GLU A 202 -17.06 -4.91 19.49
N VAL A 203 -17.41 -6.14 19.12
CA VAL A 203 -17.53 -7.29 20.03
C VAL A 203 -16.16 -7.86 20.30
N THR A 204 -15.71 -7.74 21.53
CA THR A 204 -14.40 -8.25 21.97
C THR A 204 -14.54 -9.44 22.92
N PRO A 205 -13.54 -10.32 22.99
CA PRO A 205 -13.56 -11.47 23.89
C PRO A 205 -13.76 -11.07 25.36
N SER A 206 -14.72 -11.70 26.01
CA SER A 206 -15.02 -11.52 27.43
C SER A 206 -13.95 -12.10 28.34
N ALA A 207 -14.02 -11.80 29.64
CA ALA A 207 -13.17 -12.42 30.63
C ALA A 207 -13.36 -13.96 30.68
N ALA A 208 -14.57 -14.44 30.44
CA ALA A 208 -14.87 -15.87 30.35
C ALA A 208 -14.21 -16.53 29.13
N ASP A 209 -14.24 -15.87 27.97
CA ASP A 209 -13.58 -16.35 26.75
C ASP A 209 -12.07 -16.42 26.96
N ARG A 210 -11.47 -15.40 27.57
CA ARG A 210 -10.05 -15.38 27.91
C ARG A 210 -9.66 -16.47 28.88
N ALA A 211 -10.48 -16.75 29.91
CA ALA A 211 -10.27 -17.83 30.84
C ALA A 211 -10.39 -19.21 30.17
N ALA A 212 -11.33 -19.38 29.27
CA ALA A 212 -11.54 -20.62 28.50
C ALA A 212 -10.31 -20.95 27.64
N ILE A 213 -9.80 -19.99 26.87
CA ILE A 213 -8.61 -20.21 26.03
C ILE A 213 -7.35 -20.43 26.89
N GLN A 214 -7.21 -19.76 28.03
CA GLN A 214 -6.10 -20.02 28.96
C GLN A 214 -6.11 -21.44 29.49
N LYS A 215 -7.29 -21.98 29.83
CA LYS A 215 -7.46 -23.38 30.26
C LYS A 215 -7.09 -24.37 29.13
N GLU A 216 -7.51 -24.09 27.90
CA GLU A 216 -7.14 -24.88 26.72
C GLU A 216 -5.61 -24.91 26.55
N PHE A 217 -4.98 -23.72 26.64
CA PHE A 217 -3.54 -23.57 26.49
C PHE A 217 -2.74 -24.24 27.60
N ALA A 218 -3.26 -24.31 28.82
CA ALA A 218 -2.62 -25.11 29.88
C ALA A 218 -2.51 -26.61 29.51
N GLY A 219 -3.53 -27.16 28.84
CA GLY A 219 -3.51 -28.50 28.27
C GLY A 219 -2.46 -28.66 27.17
N TYR A 220 -2.40 -27.70 26.25
CA TYR A 220 -1.39 -27.71 25.18
C TYR A 220 0.03 -27.54 25.73
N THR A 221 0.24 -26.71 26.75
CA THR A 221 1.55 -26.53 27.37
C THR A 221 2.09 -27.85 27.89
N LYS A 222 1.25 -28.61 28.61
CA LYS A 222 1.61 -29.93 29.11
C LYS A 222 1.93 -30.89 27.96
N SER A 223 1.00 -31.03 27.00
CA SER A 223 1.18 -31.95 25.87
C SER A 223 2.42 -31.62 25.05
N LEU A 224 2.69 -30.33 24.80
CA LEU A 224 3.85 -29.86 24.02
C LEU A 224 5.17 -30.12 24.79
N SER A 225 5.18 -29.91 26.11
CA SER A 225 6.37 -30.13 26.93
C SER A 225 6.77 -31.63 26.97
N GLU A 226 5.79 -32.52 27.03
CA GLU A 226 5.99 -33.98 27.11
C GLU A 226 6.28 -34.63 25.74
N ALA A 227 5.85 -34.02 24.63
CA ALA A 227 5.99 -34.60 23.29
C ALA A 227 7.45 -34.63 22.84
N ALA A 228 7.96 -35.79 22.48
CA ALA A 228 9.25 -35.95 21.81
C ALA A 228 9.17 -35.38 20.35
N ASP A 229 8.09 -35.69 19.63
CA ASP A 229 7.73 -35.10 18.35
C ASP A 229 6.46 -34.21 18.53
N PRO A 230 6.56 -32.91 18.36
CA PRO A 230 5.44 -32.00 18.55
C PRO A 230 4.45 -31.97 17.39
N THR A 231 4.70 -32.64 16.27
CA THR A 231 3.91 -32.57 15.02
C THR A 231 2.42 -32.76 15.27
N GLU A 232 2.03 -33.81 15.97
CA GLU A 232 0.63 -34.12 16.26
C GLU A 232 -0.03 -33.13 17.22
N VAL A 233 0.72 -32.61 18.19
CA VAL A 233 0.22 -31.61 19.13
C VAL A 233 -0.10 -30.30 18.40
N ILE A 234 0.82 -29.87 17.54
CA ILE A 234 0.61 -28.65 16.72
C ILE A 234 -0.57 -28.85 15.77
N ARG A 235 -0.65 -29.99 15.07
CA ARG A 235 -1.76 -30.27 14.15
C ARG A 235 -3.12 -30.24 14.88
N LYS A 236 -3.23 -30.84 16.05
CA LYS A 236 -4.46 -30.87 16.85
C LYS A 236 -4.83 -29.49 17.42
N SER A 237 -3.85 -28.64 17.68
CA SER A 237 -4.11 -27.30 18.21
C SER A 237 -4.67 -26.32 17.18
N ALA A 238 -4.62 -26.65 15.88
CA ALA A 238 -4.96 -25.73 14.79
C ALA A 238 -4.20 -24.38 14.91
N SER A 239 -2.89 -24.47 15.18
CA SER A 239 -2.03 -23.29 15.32
C SER A 239 -2.00 -22.45 14.05
N LEU A 240 -1.99 -21.12 14.20
CA LEU A 240 -1.77 -20.16 13.11
C LEU A 240 -0.34 -20.25 12.54
N VAL A 241 0.60 -20.83 13.30
CA VAL A 241 1.99 -21.00 12.87
C VAL A 241 2.20 -22.45 12.43
N PRO A 242 2.54 -22.70 11.16
CA PRO A 242 2.79 -24.04 10.68
C PRO A 242 4.08 -24.63 11.32
N TYR A 243 4.07 -25.91 11.60
CA TYR A 243 5.26 -26.65 12.06
C TYR A 243 5.79 -27.53 10.95
N LEU A 244 6.88 -27.12 10.33
CA LEU A 244 7.53 -27.90 9.27
C LEU A 244 8.45 -29.01 9.81
N GLY A 245 8.87 -28.92 11.07
CA GLY A 245 9.88 -29.82 11.65
C GLY A 245 11.29 -29.57 11.09
N LEU A 246 11.50 -28.44 10.42
CA LEU A 246 12.75 -28.03 9.79
C LEU A 246 13.43 -26.91 10.58
N PRO A 247 14.76 -26.82 10.55
CA PRO A 247 15.50 -25.67 11.07
C PRO A 247 15.24 -24.43 10.22
N VAL A 248 14.73 -23.37 10.84
CA VAL A 248 14.45 -22.08 10.23
C VAL A 248 15.27 -20.97 10.87
N THR A 249 15.49 -19.87 10.16
CA THR A 249 16.16 -18.69 10.75
C THR A 249 15.22 -17.97 11.72
N LYS A 250 15.78 -17.18 12.61
CA LYS A 250 15.03 -16.35 13.56
C LYS A 250 13.99 -15.45 12.87
N ALA A 251 14.29 -14.96 11.67
CA ALA A 251 13.41 -14.10 10.88
C ALA A 251 12.12 -14.78 10.38
N ALA A 252 12.08 -16.13 10.34
CA ALA A 252 10.88 -16.88 9.96
C ALA A 252 9.91 -17.12 11.12
N LEU A 253 10.30 -16.80 12.34
CA LEU A 253 9.45 -16.94 13.53
C LEU A 253 8.63 -15.67 13.76
N PRO A 254 7.42 -15.78 14.34
CA PRO A 254 6.68 -14.60 14.80
C PRO A 254 7.54 -13.71 15.69
N ALA A 255 7.38 -12.39 15.59
CA ALA A 255 8.26 -11.42 16.24
C ALA A 255 8.35 -11.58 17.77
N ASP A 256 7.24 -11.91 18.42
CA ASP A 256 7.15 -12.18 19.84
C ASP A 256 7.91 -13.45 20.27
N ILE A 257 7.89 -14.50 19.44
CA ILE A 257 8.67 -15.74 19.63
C ILE A 257 10.16 -15.48 19.33
N ALA A 258 10.45 -14.81 18.21
CA ALA A 258 11.80 -14.43 17.80
C ALA A 258 12.55 -13.65 18.89
N ALA A 259 11.87 -12.75 19.60
CA ALA A 259 12.47 -11.95 20.67
C ALA A 259 13.00 -12.81 21.84
N ARG A 260 12.49 -14.02 22.03
CA ARG A 260 12.80 -14.89 23.18
C ARG A 260 13.59 -16.13 22.84
N ILE A 261 13.53 -16.59 21.58
CA ILE A 261 14.06 -17.90 21.17
C ILE A 261 15.56 -18.09 21.50
N ASP A 262 16.33 -17.00 21.47
CA ASP A 262 17.77 -17.05 21.75
C ASP A 262 18.09 -17.41 23.20
N SER A 263 17.22 -17.02 24.15
CA SER A 263 17.39 -17.27 25.59
C SER A 263 16.84 -18.62 26.05
N MET A 264 16.15 -19.34 25.16
CA MET A 264 15.57 -20.65 25.48
C MET A 264 16.60 -21.78 25.38
N GLY A 265 16.53 -22.72 26.32
CA GLY A 265 17.24 -23.98 26.24
C GLY A 265 16.52 -24.98 25.32
N VAL A 266 17.30 -25.89 24.68
CA VAL A 266 16.72 -26.97 23.88
C VAL A 266 15.87 -27.87 24.77
N GLY A 267 14.68 -28.24 24.34
CA GLY A 267 13.66 -28.98 25.11
C GLY A 267 12.76 -28.09 25.97
N GLN A 268 13.12 -26.83 26.20
CA GLN A 268 12.33 -25.90 27.02
C GLN A 268 11.04 -25.48 26.29
N THR A 269 9.95 -25.48 27.06
CA THR A 269 8.65 -24.93 26.66
C THR A 269 8.41 -23.60 27.39
N TYR A 270 7.95 -22.57 26.69
CA TYR A 270 7.65 -21.25 27.24
C TYR A 270 6.25 -20.80 26.83
N GLY A 271 5.51 -20.28 27.78
CA GLY A 271 4.11 -19.83 27.62
C GLY A 271 3.14 -20.60 28.53
N PRO A 272 1.83 -20.32 28.45
CA PRO A 272 1.18 -19.42 27.48
C PRO A 272 1.46 -17.93 27.75
N VAL A 273 1.68 -17.16 26.68
CA VAL A 273 1.92 -15.70 26.74
C VAL A 273 0.95 -15.01 25.81
N ALA A 274 0.25 -13.99 26.32
CA ALA A 274 -0.63 -13.14 25.51
C ALA A 274 0.20 -12.12 24.72
N ASN A 275 -0.11 -12.00 23.43
CA ASN A 275 0.36 -10.92 22.58
C ASN A 275 -0.79 -9.94 22.36
N ALA A 276 -0.68 -8.75 22.93
CA ALA A 276 -1.72 -7.72 22.84
C ALA A 276 -1.80 -7.04 21.46
N GLN A 277 -0.74 -7.14 20.62
CA GLN A 277 -0.71 -6.49 19.32
C GLN A 277 -1.63 -7.16 18.30
N ASP A 278 -1.71 -8.49 18.36
CA ASP A 278 -2.51 -9.30 17.43
C ASP A 278 -3.59 -10.12 18.15
N ASN A 279 -3.85 -9.83 19.43
CA ASN A 279 -4.84 -10.50 20.28
C ASN A 279 -4.72 -12.03 20.25
N THR A 280 -3.48 -12.55 20.35
CA THR A 280 -3.20 -13.99 20.35
C THR A 280 -2.65 -14.49 21.67
N LEU A 281 -2.75 -15.81 21.89
CA LEU A 281 -2.07 -16.54 22.95
C LEU A 281 -1.06 -17.52 22.33
N ASN A 282 0.16 -17.56 22.87
CA ASN A 282 1.29 -18.27 22.29
C ASN A 282 1.97 -19.21 23.28
N ILE A 283 2.38 -20.38 22.79
CA ILE A 283 3.32 -21.30 23.45
C ILE A 283 4.41 -21.65 22.44
N VAL A 284 5.63 -21.75 22.88
CA VAL A 284 6.75 -22.22 22.06
C VAL A 284 7.55 -23.27 22.78
N LYS A 285 7.92 -24.36 22.08
CA LYS A 285 8.93 -25.33 22.51
C LYS A 285 10.11 -25.23 21.56
N LEU A 286 11.31 -25.03 22.09
CA LEU A 286 12.54 -25.11 21.32
C LEU A 286 12.99 -26.56 21.20
N VAL A 287 12.81 -27.15 20.02
CA VAL A 287 13.16 -28.56 19.75
C VAL A 287 14.65 -28.72 19.46
N ALA A 288 15.21 -27.81 18.66
CA ALA A 288 16.64 -27.80 18.33
C ALA A 288 17.15 -26.39 18.04
N LYS A 289 18.44 -26.19 18.30
CA LYS A 289 19.19 -24.95 17.97
C LYS A 289 20.54 -25.37 17.40
N THR A 290 20.80 -25.02 16.15
CA THR A 290 21.96 -25.55 15.41
C THR A 290 22.54 -24.48 14.49
N GLN A 291 23.87 -24.48 14.33
CA GLN A 291 24.57 -23.68 13.31
C GLN A 291 24.44 -24.37 11.95
N MET A 292 23.82 -23.72 10.98
CA MET A 292 23.61 -24.27 9.64
C MET A 292 23.82 -23.18 8.57
N PRO A 293 24.14 -23.57 7.33
CA PRO A 293 24.29 -22.59 6.25
C PRO A 293 22.95 -21.90 5.95
N ASP A 294 22.98 -20.59 5.73
CA ASP A 294 21.82 -19.86 5.21
C ASP A 294 21.61 -20.15 3.71
N SER A 295 22.71 -20.30 2.97
CA SER A 295 22.68 -20.60 1.54
C SER A 295 23.54 -21.83 1.23
N VAL A 296 22.98 -22.73 0.41
CA VAL A 296 23.64 -23.96 -0.04
C VAL A 296 23.66 -24.00 -1.56
N GLN A 297 24.85 -24.18 -2.14
CA GLN A 297 24.98 -24.49 -3.55
C GLN A 297 24.97 -26.00 -3.74
N TYR A 298 24.11 -26.48 -4.58
CA TYR A 298 23.95 -27.89 -4.88
C TYR A 298 23.78 -28.16 -6.37
N ARG A 299 23.96 -29.40 -6.77
CA ARG A 299 23.58 -29.92 -8.07
C ARG A 299 22.93 -31.29 -7.92
N GLN A 300 22.11 -31.66 -8.88
CA GLN A 300 21.32 -32.89 -8.79
C GLN A 300 21.17 -33.59 -10.13
N ILE A 301 20.98 -34.91 -10.08
CA ILE A 301 20.52 -35.72 -11.19
C ILE A 301 19.22 -36.40 -10.75
N GLN A 302 18.13 -36.07 -11.41
CA GLN A 302 16.83 -36.69 -11.16
C GLN A 302 16.70 -37.97 -11.96
N VAL A 303 16.27 -39.04 -11.32
CA VAL A 303 16.08 -40.35 -11.93
C VAL A 303 14.63 -40.76 -11.80
N ALA A 304 13.93 -40.76 -12.95
CA ALA A 304 12.58 -41.30 -13.07
C ALA A 304 12.66 -42.68 -13.76
N ALA A 305 11.88 -43.64 -13.28
CA ALA A 305 11.74 -44.95 -13.88
C ALA A 305 10.31 -45.48 -13.69
N GLU A 306 9.95 -46.57 -14.35
CA GLU A 306 8.60 -47.16 -14.26
C GLU A 306 8.24 -47.60 -12.81
N THR A 307 9.25 -47.92 -12.02
CA THR A 307 9.08 -48.26 -10.60
C THR A 307 10.07 -47.53 -9.71
N PRO A 308 9.72 -47.21 -8.46
CA PRO A 308 10.64 -46.57 -7.51
C PRO A 308 11.92 -47.40 -7.28
N GLN A 309 11.82 -48.70 -7.31
CA GLN A 309 12.96 -49.60 -7.16
C GLN A 309 13.94 -49.51 -8.35
N ALA A 310 13.44 -49.40 -9.56
CA ALA A 310 14.27 -49.22 -10.74
C ALA A 310 14.95 -47.84 -10.73
N ALA A 311 14.24 -46.79 -10.30
CA ALA A 311 14.81 -45.47 -10.13
C ALA A 311 15.93 -45.46 -9.09
N GLN A 312 15.73 -46.13 -7.95
CA GLN A 312 16.74 -46.25 -6.92
C GLN A 312 17.98 -47.00 -7.43
N THR A 313 17.81 -48.14 -8.10
CA THR A 313 18.92 -48.94 -8.64
C THR A 313 19.78 -48.11 -9.60
N THR A 314 19.11 -47.32 -10.46
CA THR A 314 19.78 -46.41 -11.38
C THR A 314 20.51 -45.29 -10.65
N ALA A 315 19.88 -44.67 -9.66
CA ALA A 315 20.48 -43.61 -8.84
C ALA A 315 21.71 -44.12 -8.05
N ASP A 316 21.64 -45.36 -7.51
CA ASP A 316 22.76 -46.00 -6.84
C ASP A 316 23.93 -46.27 -7.81
N SER A 317 23.65 -46.59 -9.06
CA SER A 317 24.67 -46.77 -10.11
C SER A 317 25.36 -45.44 -10.45
N ILE A 318 24.60 -44.34 -10.55
CA ILE A 318 25.13 -42.98 -10.74
C ILE A 318 26.00 -42.60 -9.54
N TYR A 319 25.52 -42.83 -8.32
CA TYR A 319 26.27 -42.57 -7.09
C TYR A 319 27.61 -43.30 -7.07
N LYS A 320 27.62 -44.59 -7.39
CA LYS A 320 28.85 -45.40 -7.47
C LYS A 320 29.84 -44.86 -8.52
N ALA A 321 29.34 -44.44 -9.68
CA ALA A 321 30.17 -43.83 -10.71
C ALA A 321 30.81 -42.51 -10.26
N LEU A 322 30.03 -41.66 -9.58
CA LEU A 322 30.53 -40.42 -8.98
C LEU A 322 31.58 -40.68 -7.88
N ALA A 323 31.33 -41.66 -7.04
CA ALA A 323 32.27 -42.06 -6.01
C ALA A 323 33.60 -42.63 -6.58
N ALA A 324 33.53 -43.20 -7.81
CA ALA A 324 34.70 -43.66 -8.55
C ALA A 324 35.40 -42.53 -9.36
N GLY A 325 34.94 -41.25 -9.23
CA GLY A 325 35.56 -40.09 -9.84
C GLY A 325 34.98 -39.68 -11.20
N ALA A 326 33.82 -40.21 -11.60
CA ALA A 326 33.17 -39.75 -12.82
C ALA A 326 32.73 -38.31 -12.73
N ASP A 327 32.78 -37.60 -13.85
CA ASP A 327 32.33 -36.22 -13.94
C ASP A 327 30.80 -36.09 -13.83
N PHE A 328 30.35 -35.19 -12.96
CA PHE A 328 28.94 -35.02 -12.62
C PHE A 328 28.11 -34.52 -13.82
N GLU A 329 28.64 -33.55 -14.56
CA GLU A 329 27.92 -32.95 -15.69
C GLU A 329 27.86 -33.93 -16.86
N ALA A 330 28.93 -34.70 -17.09
CA ALA A 330 28.92 -35.77 -18.08
C ALA A 330 27.90 -36.88 -17.78
N LEU A 331 27.74 -37.23 -16.48
CA LEU A 331 26.69 -38.17 -16.05
C LEU A 331 25.30 -37.55 -16.19
N ALA A 332 25.11 -36.30 -15.77
CA ALA A 332 23.81 -35.60 -15.90
C ALA A 332 23.33 -35.57 -17.36
N LYS A 333 24.24 -35.29 -18.31
CA LYS A 333 23.93 -35.29 -19.76
C LYS A 333 23.43 -36.63 -20.28
N LYS A 334 23.89 -37.77 -19.74
CA LYS A 334 23.38 -39.10 -20.09
C LYS A 334 21.91 -39.28 -19.72
N TYR A 335 21.41 -38.49 -18.78
CA TYR A 335 20.01 -38.48 -18.32
C TYR A 335 19.25 -37.25 -18.83
N ASN A 336 19.73 -36.59 -19.89
CA ASN A 336 19.15 -35.38 -20.49
C ASN A 336 19.01 -34.19 -19.51
N GLN A 337 19.98 -34.06 -18.59
CA GLN A 337 20.03 -32.97 -17.60
C GLN A 337 21.37 -32.23 -17.71
N THR A 338 21.39 -30.95 -17.29
CA THR A 338 22.60 -30.13 -17.37
C THR A 338 23.57 -30.40 -16.23
N GLY A 339 23.08 -30.78 -15.06
CA GLY A 339 23.88 -30.90 -13.85
C GLY A 339 24.37 -29.58 -13.29
N ASP A 340 23.69 -28.47 -13.64
CA ASP A 340 24.04 -27.12 -13.23
C ASP A 340 24.04 -26.94 -11.71
N LYS A 341 24.92 -26.05 -11.24
CA LYS A 341 25.01 -25.67 -9.83
C LYS A 341 23.95 -24.61 -9.51
N MET A 342 23.09 -24.88 -8.57
CA MET A 342 21.99 -24.01 -8.14
C MET A 342 22.18 -23.59 -6.68
N TRP A 343 21.77 -22.38 -6.34
CA TRP A 343 21.69 -21.91 -4.96
C TRP A 343 20.28 -22.04 -4.41
N ILE A 344 20.17 -22.50 -3.17
CA ILE A 344 18.97 -22.42 -2.37
C ILE A 344 19.27 -21.65 -1.08
N THR A 345 18.39 -20.75 -0.68
CA THR A 345 18.48 -19.97 0.56
C THR A 345 17.41 -20.40 1.55
N SER A 346 17.65 -20.17 2.84
CA SER A 346 16.65 -20.43 3.89
C SER A 346 15.33 -19.72 3.60
N ALA A 347 15.36 -18.50 3.07
CA ALA A 347 14.17 -17.72 2.75
C ALA A 347 13.23 -18.40 1.75
N GLN A 348 13.75 -19.23 0.86
CA GLN A 348 12.95 -19.89 -0.19
C GLN A 348 12.04 -21.02 0.33
N TYR A 349 12.32 -21.59 1.50
CA TYR A 349 11.53 -22.72 2.03
C TYR A 349 10.92 -22.49 3.43
N GLN A 350 11.51 -21.60 4.23
CA GLN A 350 11.16 -21.48 5.66
C GLN A 350 9.77 -20.85 5.91
N SER A 351 9.20 -20.16 4.92
CA SER A 351 7.86 -19.53 5.02
C SER A 351 6.75 -20.36 4.36
N ALA A 352 7.06 -21.58 3.93
CA ALA A 352 6.05 -22.45 3.32
C ALA A 352 4.97 -22.83 4.36
N PRO A 353 3.67 -22.76 4.02
CA PRO A 353 2.58 -23.10 4.94
C PRO A 353 2.51 -24.60 5.21
N SER A 354 2.98 -25.42 4.29
CA SER A 354 3.13 -26.86 4.40
C SER A 354 4.24 -27.36 3.50
N MET A 355 4.73 -28.56 3.77
CA MET A 355 5.76 -29.20 2.97
C MET A 355 5.59 -30.72 3.03
N ASP A 356 5.63 -31.37 1.87
CA ASP A 356 5.60 -32.83 1.80
C ASP A 356 6.91 -33.47 2.34
N ASN A 357 6.87 -34.76 2.58
CA ASN A 357 7.99 -35.48 3.18
C ASN A 357 9.23 -35.54 2.25
N ASP A 358 9.02 -35.61 0.96
CA ASP A 358 10.11 -35.65 -0.02
C ASP A 358 10.87 -34.32 -0.04
N THR A 359 10.15 -33.21 -0.07
CA THR A 359 10.72 -31.86 0.01
C THR A 359 11.41 -31.62 1.37
N LYS A 360 10.80 -32.08 2.49
CA LYS A 360 11.45 -32.01 3.83
C LYS A 360 12.77 -32.75 3.86
N ASN A 361 12.79 -33.99 3.32
CA ASN A 361 14.00 -34.81 3.25
C ASN A 361 15.09 -34.14 2.39
N PHE A 362 14.69 -33.53 1.26
CA PHE A 362 15.59 -32.77 0.39
C PHE A 362 16.22 -31.58 1.12
N VAL A 363 15.41 -30.73 1.73
CA VAL A 363 15.87 -29.54 2.47
C VAL A 363 16.75 -29.93 3.67
N ASN A 364 16.37 -30.96 4.43
CA ASN A 364 17.18 -31.47 5.54
C ASN A 364 18.53 -31.95 5.04
N SER A 365 18.56 -32.73 3.95
CA SER A 365 19.80 -33.22 3.36
C SER A 365 20.72 -32.06 2.93
N LEU A 366 20.21 -31.06 2.27
CA LEU A 366 20.99 -29.87 1.91
C LEU A 366 21.58 -29.12 3.12
N ASN A 367 20.83 -29.03 4.21
CA ASN A 367 21.29 -28.35 5.41
C ASN A 367 22.38 -29.17 6.19
N THR A 368 22.37 -30.49 6.08
CA THR A 368 23.21 -31.39 6.89
C THR A 368 24.41 -31.98 6.15
N MET A 369 24.31 -32.22 4.83
CA MET A 369 25.41 -32.78 4.02
C MET A 369 26.64 -31.90 4.01
N ALA A 370 27.82 -32.47 4.04
CA ALA A 370 29.09 -31.74 3.90
C ALA A 370 29.31 -31.22 2.47
N VAL A 371 30.23 -30.25 2.30
CA VAL A 371 30.65 -29.80 0.97
C VAL A 371 31.33 -30.98 0.25
N ASN A 372 30.99 -31.18 -1.01
CA ASN A 372 31.36 -32.29 -1.89
C ASN A 372 30.76 -33.65 -1.53
N GLU A 373 29.92 -33.72 -0.50
CA GLU A 373 29.16 -34.94 -0.20
C GLU A 373 28.09 -35.17 -1.27
N THR A 374 27.97 -36.44 -1.70
CA THR A 374 26.93 -36.92 -2.63
C THR A 374 26.03 -37.91 -1.89
N LYS A 375 24.72 -37.82 -2.11
CA LYS A 375 23.72 -38.67 -1.47
C LYS A 375 22.61 -39.03 -2.46
N VAL A 376 22.09 -40.28 -2.35
CA VAL A 376 20.87 -40.69 -3.05
C VAL A 376 19.68 -40.41 -2.13
N LEU A 377 18.70 -39.68 -2.64
CA LEU A 377 17.41 -39.45 -1.98
C LEU A 377 16.32 -40.17 -2.78
N ASN A 378 15.58 -41.03 -2.10
CA ASN A 378 14.44 -41.74 -2.69
C ASN A 378 13.17 -40.95 -2.38
N PHE A 379 12.42 -40.60 -3.39
CA PHE A 379 11.18 -39.88 -3.34
C PHE A 379 10.01 -40.69 -3.87
N THR A 380 8.81 -40.25 -3.63
CA THR A 380 7.58 -40.93 -4.06
C THR A 380 7.53 -41.15 -5.58
N GLN A 381 8.10 -40.23 -6.37
CA GLN A 381 8.06 -40.26 -7.84
C GLN A 381 9.43 -40.50 -8.49
N GLY A 382 10.38 -41.14 -7.78
CA GLY A 382 11.70 -41.41 -8.33
C GLY A 382 12.82 -41.22 -7.31
N SER A 383 14.05 -41.07 -7.82
CA SER A 383 15.22 -40.84 -6.96
C SER A 383 16.01 -39.63 -7.45
N VAL A 384 16.75 -39.00 -6.55
CA VAL A 384 17.63 -37.87 -6.86
C VAL A 384 19.03 -38.16 -6.32
N VAL A 385 20.02 -38.04 -7.18
CA VAL A 385 21.43 -38.01 -6.76
C VAL A 385 21.80 -36.56 -6.53
N LEU A 386 21.94 -36.18 -5.25
CA LEU A 386 22.19 -34.83 -4.77
C LEU A 386 23.64 -34.67 -4.36
N GLN A 387 24.27 -33.58 -4.76
CA GLN A 387 25.60 -33.18 -4.29
C GLN A 387 25.61 -31.74 -3.80
N VAL A 388 26.13 -31.52 -2.60
CA VAL A 388 26.38 -30.16 -2.07
C VAL A 388 27.73 -29.69 -2.60
N VAL A 389 27.78 -28.49 -3.18
CA VAL A 389 28.98 -27.94 -3.82
C VAL A 389 29.65 -26.87 -2.98
N ASP A 390 28.84 -26.00 -2.35
CA ASP A 390 29.34 -24.87 -1.54
C ASP A 390 28.30 -24.48 -0.47
N ARG A 391 28.73 -23.78 0.56
CA ARG A 391 27.92 -23.28 1.66
C ARG A 391 28.33 -21.87 2.03
N LYS A 392 27.35 -20.99 2.25
CA LYS A 392 27.61 -19.60 2.67
C LYS A 392 26.78 -19.22 3.89
N ALA A 393 27.33 -18.27 4.65
CA ALA A 393 26.66 -17.63 5.79
C ALA A 393 26.15 -18.66 6.82
N MET A 394 27.04 -19.18 7.65
CA MET A 394 26.66 -20.02 8.80
C MET A 394 25.85 -19.18 9.79
N VAL A 395 24.61 -19.56 10.02
CA VAL A 395 23.66 -18.88 10.90
C VAL A 395 23.04 -19.83 11.91
N THR A 396 22.59 -19.29 13.04
CA THR A 396 21.81 -20.09 13.99
C THR A 396 20.41 -20.32 13.43
N LYS A 397 20.04 -21.58 13.28
CA LYS A 397 18.68 -22.02 12.94
C LYS A 397 18.02 -22.71 14.12
N TYR A 398 16.70 -22.55 14.18
CA TYR A 398 15.86 -23.05 15.27
C TYR A 398 14.80 -23.98 14.71
N THR A 399 14.63 -25.16 15.32
CA THR A 399 13.44 -25.98 15.16
C THR A 399 12.53 -25.63 16.34
N ALA A 400 11.54 -24.79 16.11
CA ALA A 400 10.62 -24.32 17.14
C ALA A 400 9.19 -24.76 16.84
N ALA A 401 8.59 -25.45 17.80
CA ALA A 401 7.18 -25.84 17.75
C ALA A 401 6.35 -24.73 18.43
N VAL A 402 5.51 -24.04 17.65
CA VAL A 402 4.73 -22.90 18.12
C VAL A 402 3.24 -23.21 18.04
N ILE A 403 2.52 -23.05 19.16
CA ILE A 403 1.06 -22.99 19.16
C ILE A 403 0.67 -21.53 19.33
N LYS A 404 0.04 -20.95 18.31
CA LYS A 404 -0.47 -19.59 18.30
C LYS A 404 -1.92 -19.61 17.89
N LYS A 405 -2.81 -19.04 18.70
CA LYS A 405 -4.25 -18.95 18.42
C LYS A 405 -4.76 -17.54 18.74
N SER A 406 -5.68 -17.06 17.94
CA SER A 406 -6.43 -15.83 18.24
C SER A 406 -7.29 -16.02 19.48
N ILE A 407 -7.43 -14.97 20.26
CA ILE A 407 -8.38 -14.94 21.37
C ILE A 407 -9.69 -14.44 20.79
N GLU A 408 -10.62 -15.36 20.52
CA GLU A 408 -11.91 -15.08 19.89
C GLU A 408 -13.02 -14.95 20.94
N PHE A 409 -14.09 -14.24 20.62
CA PHE A 409 -15.27 -14.20 21.44
C PHE A 409 -16.16 -15.42 21.18
N SER A 410 -16.86 -15.89 22.21
CA SER A 410 -17.83 -16.98 22.12
C SER A 410 -19.18 -16.48 21.57
N LYS A 411 -20.03 -17.43 21.16
CA LYS A 411 -21.42 -17.14 20.78
C LYS A 411 -22.21 -16.47 21.90
N ASP A 412 -21.94 -16.81 23.16
CA ASP A 412 -22.60 -16.23 24.32
C ASP A 412 -22.19 -14.76 24.49
N THR A 413 -20.90 -14.44 24.34
CA THR A 413 -20.40 -13.06 24.35
C THR A 413 -21.01 -12.23 23.24
N TYR A 414 -21.04 -12.78 22.00
CA TYR A 414 -21.69 -12.11 20.88
C TYR A 414 -23.19 -11.88 21.13
N GLY A 415 -23.91 -12.93 21.53
CA GLY A 415 -25.36 -12.86 21.81
C GLY A 415 -25.70 -11.83 22.90
N ALA A 416 -24.87 -11.74 23.94
CA ALA A 416 -25.03 -10.73 24.99
C ALA A 416 -24.84 -9.30 24.45
N ALA A 417 -23.80 -9.06 23.65
CA ALA A 417 -23.55 -7.77 23.00
C ALA A 417 -24.67 -7.39 22.03
N TYR A 418 -25.08 -8.33 21.19
CA TYR A 418 -26.18 -8.17 20.22
C TYR A 418 -27.49 -7.79 20.92
N ASN A 419 -27.91 -8.55 21.94
CA ASN A 419 -29.16 -8.31 22.65
C ASN A 419 -29.14 -6.95 23.37
N LYS A 420 -28.03 -6.60 24.00
CA LYS A 420 -27.87 -5.30 24.68
C LYS A 420 -27.96 -4.15 23.68
N PHE A 421 -27.26 -4.23 22.56
CA PHE A 421 -27.25 -3.16 21.57
C PHE A 421 -28.59 -3.07 20.81
N SER A 422 -29.18 -4.19 20.43
CA SER A 422 -30.52 -4.25 19.80
C SER A 422 -31.58 -3.63 20.70
N SER A 423 -31.56 -3.93 22.00
CA SER A 423 -32.49 -3.31 22.97
C SER A 423 -32.27 -1.79 23.08
N PHE A 424 -31.01 -1.34 23.04
CA PHE A 424 -30.69 0.08 23.03
C PHE A 424 -31.24 0.76 21.78
N VAL A 425 -31.00 0.22 20.58
CA VAL A 425 -31.45 0.79 19.31
C VAL A 425 -32.99 0.83 19.26
N SER A 426 -33.64 -0.24 19.70
CA SER A 426 -35.11 -0.32 19.72
C SER A 426 -35.76 0.71 20.66
N ALA A 427 -35.12 1.00 21.79
CA ALA A 427 -35.58 2.00 22.75
C ALA A 427 -35.26 3.45 22.34
N ASN A 428 -34.33 3.64 21.41
CA ASN A 428 -33.81 4.95 20.96
C ASN A 428 -33.85 5.02 19.43
N ASN A 429 -35.03 5.09 18.86
CA ASN A 429 -35.29 5.01 17.42
C ASN A 429 -35.22 6.37 16.68
N THR A 430 -34.71 7.41 17.32
CA THR A 430 -34.50 8.74 16.72
C THR A 430 -33.08 9.24 17.00
N GLU A 431 -32.55 10.11 16.13
CA GLU A 431 -31.26 10.76 16.31
C GLU A 431 -31.13 11.35 17.72
N GLU A 432 -32.11 12.14 18.14
CA GLU A 432 -32.10 12.85 19.44
C GLU A 432 -31.96 11.88 20.62
N LEU A 433 -32.71 10.77 20.59
CA LEU A 433 -32.68 9.75 21.64
C LEU A 433 -31.35 8.99 21.65
N ILE A 434 -30.83 8.62 20.49
CA ILE A 434 -29.52 7.95 20.40
C ILE A 434 -28.42 8.85 20.94
N VAL A 435 -28.31 10.09 20.46
CA VAL A 435 -27.28 11.05 20.90
C VAL A 435 -27.37 11.30 22.41
N LYS A 436 -28.58 11.48 22.94
CA LYS A 436 -28.82 11.73 24.37
C LYS A 436 -28.47 10.55 25.27
N ASN A 437 -28.75 9.33 24.83
CA ASN A 437 -28.71 8.14 25.67
C ASN A 437 -27.49 7.23 25.42
N ALA A 438 -26.76 7.39 24.32
CA ALA A 438 -25.62 6.55 23.97
C ALA A 438 -24.58 6.49 25.11
N ALA A 439 -24.08 7.62 25.55
CA ALA A 439 -23.04 7.70 26.60
C ALA A 439 -23.48 7.05 27.92
N LYS A 440 -24.75 7.18 28.31
CA LYS A 440 -25.30 6.56 29.53
C LYS A 440 -25.33 5.03 29.45
N ASN A 441 -25.43 4.48 28.23
CA ASN A 441 -25.42 3.04 27.97
C ASN A 441 -24.02 2.50 27.61
N GLY A 442 -22.99 3.33 27.68
CA GLY A 442 -21.61 2.97 27.38
C GLY A 442 -21.29 2.95 25.87
N TYR A 443 -22.10 3.63 25.05
CA TYR A 443 -21.88 3.76 23.62
C TYR A 443 -21.35 5.15 23.27
N ARG A 444 -20.60 5.23 22.18
CA ARG A 444 -20.09 6.47 21.61
C ARG A 444 -20.79 6.76 20.30
N VAL A 445 -21.30 7.97 20.14
CA VAL A 445 -21.74 8.48 18.85
C VAL A 445 -20.52 9.07 18.15
N SER A 446 -20.24 8.60 16.95
CA SER A 446 -19.18 9.09 16.08
C SER A 446 -19.80 9.74 14.84
N GLU A 447 -19.02 10.58 14.13
CA GLU A 447 -19.46 11.29 12.94
C GLU A 447 -18.53 10.94 11.77
N ALA A 448 -19.08 10.88 10.58
CA ALA A 448 -18.32 10.79 9.34
C ALA A 448 -19.01 11.63 8.27
N SER A 449 -18.22 12.40 7.53
CA SER A 449 -18.71 13.34 6.52
C SER A 449 -18.22 12.95 5.12
N ASP A 450 -18.86 13.52 4.11
CA ASP A 450 -18.50 13.38 2.70
C ASP A 450 -18.49 11.93 2.19
N ILE A 451 -19.39 11.10 2.71
CA ILE A 451 -19.55 9.73 2.24
C ILE A 451 -20.19 9.73 0.86
N THR A 452 -19.54 9.08 -0.09
CA THR A 452 -20.00 8.95 -1.48
C THR A 452 -20.26 7.50 -1.86
N THR A 453 -20.99 7.27 -2.95
CA THR A 453 -21.24 5.93 -3.51
C THR A 453 -19.97 5.21 -4.00
N ALA A 454 -18.85 5.94 -4.14
CA ALA A 454 -17.57 5.35 -4.52
C ALA A 454 -16.85 4.64 -3.36
N GLN A 455 -17.29 4.86 -2.12
CA GLN A 455 -16.70 4.21 -0.95
C GLN A 455 -17.28 2.81 -0.77
N HIS A 456 -16.42 1.85 -0.42
CA HIS A 456 -16.83 0.46 -0.16
C HIS A 456 -17.22 0.22 1.29
N TYR A 457 -16.67 1.03 2.20
CA TYR A 457 -16.82 0.87 3.63
C TYR A 457 -17.34 2.14 4.27
N LEU A 458 -18.23 1.98 5.24
CA LEU A 458 -18.75 3.09 6.02
C LEU A 458 -17.84 3.31 7.23
N ALA A 459 -17.29 4.52 7.34
CA ALA A 459 -16.40 4.91 8.44
C ALA A 459 -15.20 3.96 8.69
N GLY A 460 -14.72 3.26 7.65
CA GLY A 460 -13.63 2.30 7.75
C GLY A 460 -14.03 0.90 8.25
N ILE A 461 -15.31 0.67 8.53
CA ILE A 461 -15.82 -0.63 8.97
C ILE A 461 -16.10 -1.50 7.75
N HIS A 462 -15.49 -2.69 7.69
CA HIS A 462 -15.69 -3.64 6.60
C HIS A 462 -17.12 -4.23 6.59
N SER A 463 -17.52 -4.84 5.47
CA SER A 463 -18.83 -5.51 5.30
C SER A 463 -20.04 -4.62 5.56
N THR A 464 -19.93 -3.30 5.30
CA THR A 464 -21.02 -2.32 5.53
C THR A 464 -21.84 -2.01 4.28
N ARG A 465 -21.83 -2.88 3.28
CA ARG A 465 -22.52 -2.64 2.00
C ARG A 465 -24.03 -2.37 2.15
N GLU A 466 -24.71 -3.10 3.01
CA GLU A 466 -26.15 -2.91 3.24
C GLU A 466 -26.43 -1.58 3.96
N ALA A 467 -25.57 -1.19 4.89
CA ALA A 467 -25.63 0.12 5.54
C ALA A 467 -25.38 1.25 4.54
N MET A 468 -24.41 1.09 3.64
CA MET A 468 -24.13 2.05 2.56
C MET A 468 -25.34 2.18 1.61
N LYS A 469 -25.95 1.06 1.20
CA LYS A 469 -27.13 1.09 0.35
C LYS A 469 -28.28 1.84 1.02
N TRP A 470 -28.60 1.49 2.28
CA TRP A 470 -29.61 2.19 3.06
C TRP A 470 -29.31 3.70 3.16
N LEU A 471 -28.05 4.10 3.39
CA LEU A 471 -27.64 5.49 3.54
C LEU A 471 -28.01 6.34 2.32
N PHE A 472 -27.92 5.81 1.10
CA PHE A 472 -28.26 6.53 -0.13
C PHE A 472 -29.75 6.46 -0.50
N GLU A 473 -30.55 5.67 0.20
CA GLU A 473 -32.01 5.58 0.06
C GLU A 473 -32.76 6.32 1.19
N ALA A 474 -32.09 6.57 2.33
CA ALA A 474 -32.66 7.18 3.53
C ALA A 474 -32.92 8.68 3.39
N LYS A 475 -33.73 9.22 4.31
CA LYS A 475 -34.00 10.66 4.49
C LYS A 475 -33.15 11.22 5.62
N GLU A 476 -32.90 12.52 5.59
CA GLU A 476 -32.22 13.21 6.69
C GLU A 476 -32.92 12.93 8.03
N LYS A 477 -32.09 12.70 9.07
CA LYS A 477 -32.47 12.37 10.45
C LYS A 477 -33.08 10.99 10.64
N GLU A 478 -33.11 10.17 9.60
CA GLU A 478 -33.56 8.79 9.69
C GLU A 478 -32.48 7.92 10.35
N VAL A 479 -32.93 6.95 11.15
CA VAL A 479 -32.09 5.99 11.86
C VAL A 479 -32.20 4.63 11.16
N SER A 480 -31.08 4.00 10.88
CA SER A 480 -31.05 2.70 10.21
C SER A 480 -31.48 1.55 11.13
N PRO A 481 -31.83 0.40 10.55
CA PRO A 481 -31.75 -0.86 11.27
C PRO A 481 -30.34 -1.10 11.82
N MET A 482 -30.20 -1.99 12.79
CA MET A 482 -28.91 -2.48 13.25
C MET A 482 -28.31 -3.43 12.20
N TYR A 483 -27.04 -3.21 11.86
CA TYR A 483 -26.27 -4.04 10.94
C TYR A 483 -25.20 -4.84 11.69
N GLU A 484 -24.99 -6.07 11.25
CA GLU A 484 -23.85 -6.92 11.61
C GLU A 484 -22.79 -6.76 10.53
N CYS A 485 -21.59 -6.31 10.88
CA CYS A 485 -20.52 -5.96 9.95
C CYS A 485 -19.15 -6.32 10.51
N GLY A 486 -18.08 -5.85 9.84
CA GLY A 486 -16.74 -6.34 10.09
C GLY A 486 -16.62 -7.82 9.70
N ASP A 487 -15.82 -8.55 10.42
CA ASP A 487 -15.73 -10.02 10.35
C ASP A 487 -16.74 -10.67 11.32
N ASN A 488 -18.01 -10.20 11.32
CA ASN A 488 -19.06 -10.50 12.27
C ASN A 488 -18.74 -10.11 13.71
N ASN A 489 -17.92 -9.09 13.89
CA ASN A 489 -17.51 -8.58 15.20
C ASN A 489 -17.92 -7.13 15.46
N HIS A 490 -18.62 -6.49 14.52
CA HIS A 490 -19.16 -5.14 14.66
C HIS A 490 -20.69 -5.12 14.58
N LEU A 491 -21.32 -4.35 15.45
CA LEU A 491 -22.74 -4.03 15.43
C LEU A 491 -22.88 -2.53 15.19
N LEU A 492 -23.55 -2.14 14.11
CA LEU A 492 -23.58 -0.77 13.61
C LEU A 492 -25.03 -0.27 13.50
N VAL A 493 -25.26 0.96 13.96
CA VAL A 493 -26.45 1.76 13.61
C VAL A 493 -26.00 3.10 13.04
N VAL A 494 -26.65 3.53 11.98
CA VAL A 494 -26.32 4.74 11.23
C VAL A 494 -27.50 5.71 11.30
N ILE A 495 -27.19 6.99 11.40
CA ILE A 495 -28.15 8.09 11.32
C ILE A 495 -27.70 8.97 10.16
N LEU A 496 -28.58 9.17 9.18
CA LEU A 496 -28.29 10.13 8.12
C LEU A 496 -28.46 11.55 8.65
N ASP A 497 -27.35 12.26 8.83
CA ASP A 497 -27.37 13.61 9.39
C ASP A 497 -27.72 14.66 8.32
N LYS A 498 -26.99 14.67 7.19
CA LYS A 498 -27.19 15.65 6.12
C LYS A 498 -26.94 15.05 4.73
N ILE A 499 -27.73 15.52 3.77
CA ILE A 499 -27.56 15.24 2.33
C ILE A 499 -26.92 16.44 1.67
N HIS A 500 -25.82 16.21 0.97
CA HIS A 500 -25.17 17.22 0.14
C HIS A 500 -25.39 16.86 -1.32
N GLU A 501 -26.23 17.64 -1.98
CA GLU A 501 -26.51 17.50 -3.42
C GLU A 501 -25.32 17.92 -4.26
N LYS A 502 -25.24 17.41 -5.50
CA LYS A 502 -24.31 17.89 -6.50
C LYS A 502 -24.52 19.41 -6.74
N GLY A 503 -23.43 20.17 -6.79
CA GLY A 503 -23.47 21.61 -6.98
C GLY A 503 -22.51 22.36 -6.06
N TYR A 504 -22.94 23.48 -5.51
CA TYR A 504 -22.11 24.29 -4.64
C TYR A 504 -22.61 24.21 -3.19
N ARG A 505 -21.76 23.80 -2.27
CA ARG A 505 -22.09 23.88 -0.83
C ARG A 505 -22.24 25.33 -0.40
N GLY A 506 -23.28 25.64 0.35
CA GLY A 506 -23.61 26.99 0.80
C GLY A 506 -23.00 27.33 2.17
N LEU A 507 -23.30 28.56 2.63
CA LEU A 507 -22.91 29.02 3.98
C LEU A 507 -23.72 28.37 5.12
N ASP A 508 -24.69 27.55 4.81
CA ASP A 508 -25.42 26.67 5.75
C ASP A 508 -24.62 25.40 6.09
N ASP A 509 -23.59 25.09 5.32
CA ASP A 509 -22.61 24.08 5.63
C ASP A 509 -21.59 24.62 6.63
N SER A 510 -21.37 23.91 7.75
CA SER A 510 -20.47 24.37 8.83
C SER A 510 -19.02 24.47 8.37
N GLN A 511 -18.56 23.52 7.56
CA GLN A 511 -17.18 23.52 7.04
C GLN A 511 -16.95 24.69 6.08
N VAL A 512 -17.91 24.96 5.20
CA VAL A 512 -17.87 26.13 4.30
C VAL A 512 -17.88 27.41 5.10
N LEU A 513 -18.80 27.51 6.07
CA LEU A 513 -18.92 28.69 6.93
C LEU A 513 -17.64 28.97 7.70
N ASP A 514 -17.03 27.95 8.29
CA ASP A 514 -15.79 28.10 9.08
C ASP A 514 -14.61 28.50 8.17
N MET A 515 -14.49 27.91 7.00
CA MET A 515 -13.48 28.29 6.01
C MET A 515 -13.66 29.74 5.56
N VAL A 516 -14.89 30.14 5.22
CA VAL A 516 -15.19 31.50 4.79
C VAL A 516 -14.95 32.51 5.92
N LYS A 517 -15.33 32.19 7.17
CA LYS A 517 -15.04 33.02 8.35
C LYS A 517 -13.54 33.22 8.55
N ALA A 518 -12.75 32.15 8.46
CA ALA A 518 -11.30 32.21 8.60
C ALA A 518 -10.66 33.14 7.55
N GLU A 519 -11.10 33.04 6.29
CA GLU A 519 -10.59 33.93 5.23
C GLU A 519 -11.06 35.39 5.40
N VAL A 520 -12.30 35.64 5.81
CA VAL A 520 -12.78 37.00 6.14
C VAL A 520 -12.00 37.61 7.29
N LEU A 521 -11.77 36.82 8.35
CA LEU A 521 -10.99 37.26 9.51
C LEU A 521 -9.56 37.66 9.09
N LYS A 522 -8.94 36.84 8.27
CA LYS A 522 -7.61 37.10 7.70
C LYS A 522 -7.59 38.37 6.86
N ASP A 523 -8.59 38.58 6.00
CA ASP A 523 -8.70 39.75 5.15
C ASP A 523 -8.83 41.03 5.97
N LYS A 524 -9.71 41.05 6.98
CA LYS A 524 -9.91 42.19 7.86
C LYS A 524 -8.68 42.51 8.72
N LYS A 525 -8.00 41.49 9.23
CA LYS A 525 -6.72 41.69 9.91
C LYS A 525 -5.66 42.27 9.00
N ALA A 526 -5.60 41.79 7.73
CA ALA A 526 -4.71 42.36 6.73
C ALA A 526 -4.99 43.83 6.49
N GLU A 527 -6.26 44.24 6.29
CA GLU A 527 -6.67 45.62 6.11
C GLU A 527 -6.26 46.51 7.28
N MET A 528 -6.49 46.03 8.53
CA MET A 528 -6.10 46.77 9.75
C MET A 528 -4.58 46.95 9.84
N LEU A 529 -3.80 45.93 9.53
CA LEU A 529 -2.34 45.99 9.56
C LEU A 529 -1.78 46.83 8.40
N MET A 530 -2.36 46.74 7.21
CA MET A 530 -1.99 47.57 6.08
C MET A 530 -2.27 49.05 6.38
N ALA A 531 -3.41 49.37 6.99
CA ALA A 531 -3.73 50.74 7.42
C ALA A 531 -2.71 51.24 8.47
N LYS A 532 -2.27 50.38 9.41
CA LYS A 532 -1.28 50.69 10.44
C LYS A 532 0.06 51.12 9.83
N VAL A 533 0.53 50.45 8.77
CA VAL A 533 1.81 50.76 8.11
C VAL A 533 1.67 51.71 6.91
N LYS A 534 0.45 52.15 6.62
CA LYS A 534 0.22 53.13 5.56
C LYS A 534 1.11 54.35 5.76
N GLY A 535 1.76 54.78 4.67
CA GLY A 535 2.67 55.94 4.68
C GLY A 535 4.06 55.69 5.26
N ALA A 536 4.42 54.48 5.65
CA ALA A 536 5.81 54.12 5.95
C ALA A 536 6.67 54.21 4.69
N LYS A 537 7.82 54.88 4.80
CA LYS A 537 8.76 55.10 3.70
C LYS A 537 10.04 54.29 3.88
N SER A 538 10.17 53.60 5.02
CA SER A 538 11.31 52.76 5.36
C SER A 538 10.89 51.59 6.29
N VAL A 539 11.75 50.58 6.37
CA VAL A 539 11.60 49.48 7.34
C VAL A 539 11.61 50.00 8.79
N LYS A 540 12.40 51.04 9.06
CA LYS A 540 12.47 51.74 10.37
C LYS A 540 11.14 52.41 10.73
N ASP A 541 10.47 53.05 9.78
CA ASP A 541 9.15 53.65 9.98
C ASP A 541 8.11 52.55 10.34
N ALA A 542 8.17 51.43 9.65
CA ALA A 542 7.29 50.31 9.93
C ALA A 542 7.59 49.68 11.31
N GLN A 543 8.83 49.63 11.73
CA GLN A 543 9.25 49.20 13.05
C GLN A 543 8.66 50.09 14.14
N ALA A 544 8.75 51.40 13.96
CA ALA A 544 8.13 52.38 14.86
C ALA A 544 6.61 52.23 14.99
N LYS A 545 5.97 51.61 13.98
CA LYS A 545 4.54 51.24 13.97
C LYS A 545 4.29 49.80 14.49
N GLY A 546 5.30 49.16 15.08
CA GLY A 546 5.18 47.87 15.74
C GLY A 546 5.37 46.66 14.82
N ALA A 547 6.08 46.80 13.72
CA ALA A 547 6.48 45.66 12.88
C ALA A 547 7.73 44.96 13.43
N ASN A 548 7.82 43.66 13.31
CA ASN A 548 9.00 42.86 13.61
C ASN A 548 9.99 42.97 12.46
N VAL A 549 11.21 43.42 12.74
CA VAL A 549 12.24 43.61 11.70
C VAL A 549 13.22 42.45 11.68
N SER A 550 13.51 41.95 10.50
CA SER A 550 14.51 40.90 10.24
C SER A 550 15.19 41.07 8.90
N THR A 551 16.33 40.42 8.70
CA THR A 551 16.97 40.29 7.40
C THR A 551 16.63 38.92 6.82
N VAL A 552 16.20 38.88 5.57
CA VAL A 552 15.90 37.64 4.86
C VAL A 552 16.76 37.61 3.59
N ASN A 553 17.45 36.50 3.41
CA ASN A 553 18.39 36.28 2.31
C ASN A 553 17.88 35.20 1.36
N GLN A 554 18.48 35.12 0.17
CA GLN A 554 18.26 34.04 -0.80
C GLN A 554 16.80 33.89 -1.25
N ILE A 555 16.09 35.00 -1.39
CA ILE A 555 14.72 35.02 -1.88
C ILE A 555 14.75 34.94 -3.40
N THR A 556 14.08 33.93 -3.96
CA THR A 556 13.86 33.77 -5.40
C THR A 556 12.37 33.94 -5.74
N PHE A 557 12.06 34.22 -6.99
CA PHE A 557 10.66 34.27 -7.44
C PHE A 557 10.07 32.85 -7.50
N ALA A 558 10.85 31.87 -7.92
CA ALA A 558 10.42 30.50 -8.14
C ALA A 558 10.01 29.75 -6.85
N ALA A 559 10.40 30.24 -5.66
CA ALA A 559 10.07 29.61 -4.40
C ALA A 559 9.46 30.57 -3.38
N PRO A 560 8.39 30.16 -2.65
CA PRO A 560 7.84 30.95 -1.55
C PRO A 560 8.87 31.17 -0.44
N VAL A 561 9.09 32.43 -0.05
CA VAL A 561 9.97 32.74 1.08
C VAL A 561 9.34 32.37 2.40
N PHE A 562 10.06 31.65 3.24
CA PHE A 562 9.63 31.39 4.61
C PHE A 562 10.01 32.58 5.51
N VAL A 563 9.03 33.10 6.26
CA VAL A 563 9.18 34.22 7.19
C VAL A 563 9.10 33.72 8.63
N PRO A 564 10.22 33.64 9.37
CA PRO A 564 10.22 33.13 10.76
C PRO A 564 9.29 33.90 11.70
N ALA A 565 9.16 35.22 11.53
CA ALA A 565 8.32 36.08 12.38
C ALA A 565 6.81 35.75 12.30
N THR A 566 6.37 35.10 11.22
CA THR A 566 4.98 34.68 11.01
C THR A 566 4.80 33.17 10.94
N GLY A 567 5.92 32.41 10.85
CA GLY A 567 5.92 30.95 10.76
C GLY A 567 5.34 30.40 9.44
N ALA A 568 5.28 31.20 8.38
CA ALA A 568 4.62 30.83 7.14
C ALA A 568 5.48 31.09 5.91
N SER A 569 5.19 30.34 4.84
CA SER A 569 5.72 30.59 3.50
C SER A 569 4.85 31.58 2.75
N GLU A 570 5.50 32.61 2.17
CA GLU A 570 4.86 33.84 1.66
C GLU A 570 5.14 34.06 0.18
N PRO A 571 4.39 33.42 -0.74
CA PRO A 571 4.60 33.55 -2.18
C PRO A 571 4.37 34.99 -2.68
N ALA A 572 3.38 35.70 -2.12
CA ALA A 572 3.11 37.08 -2.46
C ALA A 572 4.30 38.01 -2.14
N LEU A 573 5.01 37.72 -1.04
CA LEU A 573 6.23 38.45 -0.67
C LEU A 573 7.36 38.16 -1.66
N SER A 574 7.57 36.89 -2.05
CA SER A 574 8.57 36.53 -3.08
C SER A 574 8.34 37.28 -4.38
N GLY A 575 7.09 37.33 -4.88
CA GLY A 575 6.71 38.05 -6.07
C GLY A 575 6.96 39.56 -5.94
N ALA A 576 6.57 40.18 -4.82
CA ALA A 576 6.78 41.59 -4.57
C ALA A 576 8.28 41.98 -4.50
N VAL A 577 9.10 41.12 -3.87
CA VAL A 577 10.57 41.29 -3.79
C VAL A 577 11.21 41.19 -5.16
N ALA A 578 10.82 40.21 -5.97
CA ALA A 578 11.31 40.04 -7.33
C ALA A 578 11.01 41.28 -8.21
N ALA A 579 9.83 41.86 -8.06
CA ALA A 579 9.38 43.06 -8.79
C ALA A 579 10.02 44.36 -8.30
N THR A 580 10.66 44.38 -7.12
CA THR A 580 11.24 45.61 -6.53
C THR A 580 12.73 45.69 -6.84
N ALA A 581 13.21 46.84 -7.32
CA ALA A 581 14.60 47.06 -7.66
C ALA A 581 15.51 47.13 -6.41
N LYS A 582 16.79 46.79 -6.57
CA LYS A 582 17.80 46.93 -5.51
C LYS A 582 17.85 48.40 -5.00
N GLY A 583 17.90 48.58 -3.69
CA GLY A 583 17.93 49.87 -3.02
C GLY A 583 16.56 50.51 -2.84
N GLN A 584 15.47 49.89 -3.32
CA GLN A 584 14.12 50.43 -3.21
C GLN A 584 13.35 49.82 -2.02
N PHE A 585 12.48 50.62 -1.45
CA PHE A 585 11.47 50.21 -0.49
C PHE A 585 10.20 49.73 -1.22
N SER A 586 9.47 48.78 -0.63
CA SER A 586 8.22 48.26 -1.18
C SER A 586 7.20 49.41 -1.41
N LYS A 587 6.65 49.50 -2.62
CA LYS A 587 5.70 50.56 -2.99
C LYS A 587 4.43 50.50 -2.13
N ASN A 588 3.94 49.32 -1.84
CA ASN A 588 2.75 49.07 -1.04
C ASN A 588 3.03 47.97 -0.02
N PRO A 589 2.29 47.93 1.10
CA PRO A 589 2.30 46.76 1.98
C PRO A 589 1.82 45.51 1.24
N VAL A 590 2.49 44.40 1.45
CA VAL A 590 2.16 43.09 0.84
C VAL A 590 1.31 42.28 1.79
N LYS A 591 0.12 41.88 1.36
CA LYS A 591 -0.73 40.92 2.08
C LYS A 591 -0.21 39.52 1.81
N GLY A 592 0.20 38.83 2.84
CA GLY A 592 0.67 37.44 2.77
C GLY A 592 -0.29 36.43 3.38
N ASN A 593 0.20 35.21 3.56
CA ASN A 593 -0.56 34.12 4.17
C ASN A 593 -0.79 34.30 5.66
N ALA A 594 0.22 34.78 6.41
CA ALA A 594 0.16 34.89 7.87
C ALA A 594 0.46 36.31 8.40
N GLY A 595 0.61 37.29 7.52
CA GLY A 595 0.89 38.67 7.92
C GLY A 595 0.89 39.67 6.80
N VAL A 596 1.16 40.93 7.16
CA VAL A 596 1.40 42.06 6.23
C VAL A 596 2.87 42.43 6.29
N TYR A 597 3.45 42.68 5.13
CA TYR A 597 4.88 42.88 4.94
C TYR A 597 5.21 44.16 4.23
N VAL A 598 6.21 44.88 4.71
CA VAL A 598 6.93 45.92 3.94
C VAL A 598 8.42 45.64 4.02
N PHE A 599 9.16 45.99 2.99
CA PHE A 599 10.56 45.60 2.89
C PHE A 599 11.39 46.58 2.09
N SER A 600 12.72 46.58 2.29
CA SER A 600 13.69 47.22 1.43
C SER A 600 14.60 46.18 0.79
N VAL A 601 14.79 46.22 -0.50
CA VAL A 601 15.71 45.28 -1.21
C VAL A 601 17.14 45.80 -1.05
N THR A 602 17.96 45.12 -0.30
CA THR A 602 19.36 45.47 -0.01
C THR A 602 20.33 44.90 -1.03
N GLY A 603 20.01 43.75 -1.60
CA GLY A 603 20.87 43.07 -2.58
C GLY A 603 20.03 42.30 -3.61
N LYS A 604 20.54 42.25 -4.84
CA LYS A 604 20.12 41.31 -5.88
C LYS A 604 21.35 40.76 -6.57
N THR A 605 21.47 39.47 -6.66
CA THR A 605 22.58 38.75 -7.26
C THR A 605 22.11 37.52 -8.02
N MET A 606 22.78 37.18 -9.10
CA MET A 606 22.54 35.92 -9.80
C MET A 606 23.37 34.82 -9.15
N ARG A 607 22.78 33.66 -8.90
CA ARG A 607 23.51 32.46 -8.50
C ARG A 607 24.55 32.08 -9.57
N PRO A 608 25.69 31.49 -9.16
CA PRO A 608 26.61 30.93 -10.13
C PRO A 608 25.93 29.87 -11.01
N GLY A 609 26.00 30.04 -12.32
CA GLY A 609 25.40 29.12 -13.30
C GLY A 609 25.39 29.73 -14.68
N LYS A 610 25.51 28.89 -15.71
CA LYS A 610 25.37 29.35 -17.10
C LYS A 610 23.99 29.01 -17.58
N TYR A 611 23.32 29.96 -18.21
CA TYR A 611 22.08 29.71 -18.93
C TYR A 611 22.34 28.81 -20.13
N ASP A 612 21.62 27.71 -20.20
CA ASP A 612 21.56 26.82 -21.35
C ASP A 612 20.10 26.72 -21.80
N ALA A 613 19.82 27.19 -23.00
CA ALA A 613 18.46 27.29 -23.51
C ALA A 613 17.78 25.93 -23.61
N LYS A 614 18.47 24.91 -24.13
CA LYS A 614 17.91 23.56 -24.32
C LYS A 614 17.58 22.89 -23.00
N THR A 615 18.48 23.00 -22.03
CA THR A 615 18.27 22.44 -20.69
C THR A 615 17.11 23.13 -19.97
N GLN A 616 16.98 24.46 -20.13
CA GLN A 616 15.91 25.19 -19.46
C GLN A 616 14.56 25.01 -20.15
N GLU A 617 14.53 24.96 -21.48
CA GLU A 617 13.31 24.62 -22.24
C GLU A 617 12.80 23.22 -21.92
N ALA A 618 13.71 22.27 -21.70
CA ALA A 618 13.34 20.89 -21.33
C ALA A 618 12.77 20.74 -19.91
N LYS A 619 12.96 21.75 -19.04
CA LYS A 619 12.39 21.78 -17.67
C LYS A 619 10.98 22.36 -17.63
N LEU A 620 10.62 23.19 -18.62
CA LEU A 620 9.33 23.83 -18.76
C LEU A 620 8.33 22.93 -19.49
#